data_330e8d26099b887a8ac09e29c36fff06
#
_entry.id   330e8d26099b887a8ac09e29c36fff06
#
_cell.length_a   1.000
_cell.length_b   1.000
_cell.length_c   1.000
_cell.angle_alpha   90.00
_cell.angle_beta   90.00
_cell.angle_gamma   90.00
#
_symmetry.space_group_name_H-M   'P 1'
#
loop_
_entity.id
_entity.type
_entity.pdbx_description
1 polymer ?
#
loop_
_entity_poly.entity_id
_entity_poly.type
_entity_poly.pdbx_seq_one_letter_code
_entity_poly.pdbx_strand_id
1 'polypeptide(L)'
;MGKPINIKEPEKELRFTRSRQAITFVVAGFSSLCIIGFLWFKVYFNVLETAQTGPLVFPILISVALLILGTLFFWVAIHCTQHAMIILSPLGLELFPFWFPVKNFRMLYWSEIDNAKISQNMKLLTIDCNNGSKLFISLTPISSSHRQYLKVAIDGRLQAKSESK
;
A
#
# COMPACT_ATOMS: atom_id res chain seq x y z
N MET A 1 -13.90 14.02 48.23
CA MET A 1 -14.09 14.35 46.80
C MET A 1 -12.90 13.81 46.04
N GLY A 2 -13.07 12.70 45.34
CA GLY A 2 -12.02 12.11 44.50
C GLY A 2 -11.79 12.97 43.28
N LYS A 3 -10.52 13.23 42.94
CA LYS A 3 -10.17 13.89 41.68
C LYS A 3 -10.56 12.96 40.52
N PRO A 4 -11.18 13.48 39.43
CA PRO A 4 -11.46 12.67 38.25
C PRO A 4 -10.14 12.14 37.70
N ILE A 5 -10.05 10.82 37.56
CA ILE A 5 -8.97 10.17 36.85
C ILE A 5 -9.12 10.59 35.39
N ASN A 6 -8.15 11.34 34.89
CA ASN A 6 -8.08 11.71 33.48
C ASN A 6 -7.82 10.42 32.70
N ILE A 7 -8.88 9.77 32.22
CA ILE A 7 -8.79 8.64 31.30
C ILE A 7 -8.21 9.23 30.02
N LYS A 8 -6.89 9.05 29.80
CA LYS A 8 -6.27 9.37 28.52
C LYS A 8 -7.12 8.67 27.45
N GLU A 9 -7.62 9.44 26.49
CA GLU A 9 -8.29 8.89 25.31
C GLU A 9 -7.49 7.71 24.79
N PRO A 10 -8.14 6.57 24.42
CA PRO A 10 -7.42 5.43 23.88
C PRO A 10 -6.61 5.92 22.69
N GLU A 11 -5.29 5.77 22.77
CA GLU A 11 -4.37 6.28 21.75
C GLU A 11 -4.82 5.76 20.39
N LYS A 12 -5.12 6.67 19.48
CA LYS A 12 -5.72 6.39 18.19
C LYS A 12 -4.85 5.45 17.37
N GLU A 13 -5.44 4.41 16.82
CA GLU A 13 -4.78 3.54 15.84
C GLU A 13 -4.44 4.34 14.58
N LEU A 14 -3.19 4.23 14.12
CA LEU A 14 -2.72 4.85 12.90
C LEU A 14 -2.55 3.77 11.83
N ARG A 15 -3.26 3.92 10.71
CA ARG A 15 -3.27 2.96 9.61
C ARG A 15 -2.53 3.51 8.40
N PHE A 16 -1.57 2.75 7.90
CA PHE A 16 -0.76 3.09 6.72
C PHE A 16 -1.04 2.10 5.60
N THR A 17 -1.62 2.59 4.52
CA THR A 17 -1.99 1.78 3.34
C THR A 17 -0.92 1.86 2.26
N ARG A 18 -1.02 0.99 1.23
CA ARG A 18 -0.12 0.95 0.06
C ARG A 18 -0.52 1.99 -1.01
N SER A 19 -0.73 3.24 -0.59
CA SER A 19 -1.29 4.30 -1.43
C SER A 19 -0.47 4.59 -2.69
N ARG A 20 0.87 4.56 -2.63
CA ARG A 20 1.73 4.75 -3.79
C ARG A 20 1.61 3.61 -4.80
N GLN A 21 1.54 2.38 -4.30
CA GLN A 21 1.37 1.20 -5.13
C GLN A 21 -0.01 1.19 -5.81
N ALA A 22 -1.06 1.61 -5.09
CA ALA A 22 -2.40 1.77 -5.64
C ALA A 22 -2.41 2.73 -6.83
N ILE A 23 -1.77 3.90 -6.73
CA ILE A 23 -1.68 4.87 -7.84
C ILE A 23 -1.00 4.23 -9.06
N THR A 24 0.08 3.48 -8.88
CA THR A 24 0.76 2.80 -9.98
C THR A 24 -0.18 1.84 -10.73
N PHE A 25 -0.97 1.06 -10.01
CA PHE A 25 -1.94 0.16 -10.62
C PHE A 25 -3.11 0.89 -11.29
N VAL A 26 -3.58 2.00 -10.72
CA VAL A 26 -4.58 2.86 -11.37
C VAL A 26 -4.05 3.38 -12.71
N VAL A 27 -2.82 3.91 -12.74
CA VAL A 27 -2.20 4.41 -13.97
C VAL A 27 -2.06 3.29 -15.00
N ALA A 28 -1.63 2.09 -14.59
CA ALA A 28 -1.52 0.93 -15.48
C ALA A 28 -2.90 0.51 -16.05
N GLY A 29 -3.95 0.53 -15.23
CA GLY A 29 -5.32 0.26 -15.66
C GLY A 29 -5.81 1.27 -16.70
N PHE A 30 -5.61 2.55 -16.48
CA PHE A 30 -5.95 3.59 -17.47
C PHE A 30 -5.12 3.47 -18.74
N SER A 31 -3.83 3.14 -18.64
CA SER A 31 -2.98 2.93 -19.82
C SER A 31 -3.52 1.80 -20.70
N SER A 32 -4.01 0.70 -20.12
CA SER A 32 -4.61 -0.39 -20.90
C SER A 32 -5.87 0.06 -21.65
N LEU A 33 -6.71 0.91 -21.03
CA LEU A 33 -7.89 1.50 -21.71
C LEU A 33 -7.49 2.46 -22.85
N CYS A 34 -6.46 3.26 -22.66
CA CYS A 34 -5.94 4.15 -23.71
C CYS A 34 -5.40 3.36 -24.90
N ILE A 35 -4.72 2.23 -24.67
CA ILE A 35 -4.23 1.36 -25.72
C ILE A 35 -5.42 0.77 -26.54
N ILE A 36 -6.48 0.34 -25.87
CA ILE A 36 -7.70 -0.13 -26.57
C ILE A 36 -8.28 0.99 -27.44
N GLY A 37 -8.44 2.20 -26.88
CA GLY A 37 -8.94 3.35 -27.63
C GLY A 37 -8.10 3.66 -28.88
N PHE A 38 -6.76 3.67 -28.73
CA PHE A 38 -5.83 3.88 -29.84
C PHE A 38 -5.93 2.77 -30.91
N LEU A 39 -6.06 1.52 -30.49
CA LEU A 39 -6.21 0.37 -31.40
C LEU A 39 -7.50 0.50 -32.26
N TRP A 40 -8.63 0.82 -31.63
CA TRP A 40 -9.89 1.02 -32.36
C TRP A 40 -9.89 2.29 -33.23
N PHE A 41 -9.21 3.34 -32.81
CA PHE A 41 -9.00 4.52 -33.63
C PHE A 41 -8.24 4.15 -34.93
N LYS A 42 -7.17 3.36 -34.84
CA LYS A 42 -6.42 2.87 -36.01
C LYS A 42 -7.27 1.98 -36.92
N VAL A 43 -8.06 1.06 -36.35
CA VAL A 43 -8.98 0.21 -37.13
C VAL A 43 -9.99 1.05 -37.88
N TYR A 44 -10.59 2.05 -37.23
CA TYR A 44 -11.56 2.95 -37.84
C TYR A 44 -10.97 3.72 -39.04
N PHE A 45 -9.78 4.30 -38.91
CA PHE A 45 -9.14 5.03 -40.01
C PHE A 45 -8.75 4.11 -41.17
N ASN A 46 -8.26 2.90 -40.91
CA ASN A 46 -7.96 1.94 -41.97
C ASN A 46 -9.20 1.55 -42.76
N VAL A 47 -10.35 1.37 -42.12
CA VAL A 47 -11.62 1.07 -42.78
C VAL A 47 -12.07 2.23 -43.66
N LEU A 48 -11.90 3.48 -43.21
CA LEU A 48 -12.24 4.67 -44.00
C LEU A 48 -11.37 4.80 -45.26
N GLU A 49 -10.06 4.52 -45.16
CA GLU A 49 -9.12 4.69 -46.29
C GLU A 49 -9.26 3.56 -47.32
N THR A 50 -9.43 2.32 -46.88
CA THR A 50 -9.38 1.14 -47.76
C THR A 50 -10.75 0.61 -48.18
N ALA A 51 -11.84 1.09 -47.56
CA ALA A 51 -13.20 0.56 -47.71
C ALA A 51 -13.30 -0.98 -47.51
N GLN A 52 -12.27 -1.59 -46.94
CA GLN A 52 -12.19 -3.00 -46.63
C GLN A 52 -12.16 -3.23 -45.12
N THR A 53 -13.07 -4.04 -44.62
CA THR A 53 -12.98 -4.54 -43.25
C THR A 53 -11.95 -5.67 -43.20
N GLY A 54 -10.74 -5.35 -42.74
CA GLY A 54 -9.74 -6.36 -42.43
C GLY A 54 -10.23 -7.32 -41.33
N PRO A 55 -9.47 -8.38 -41.02
CA PRO A 55 -9.88 -9.36 -40.02
C PRO A 55 -9.96 -8.70 -38.62
N LEU A 56 -11.19 -8.44 -38.15
CA LEU A 56 -11.46 -7.79 -36.85
C LEU A 56 -11.20 -8.71 -35.66
N VAL A 57 -10.99 -10.01 -35.89
CA VAL A 57 -10.80 -10.99 -34.81
C VAL A 57 -9.60 -10.63 -33.92
N PHE A 58 -8.50 -10.22 -34.52
CA PHE A 58 -7.27 -9.90 -33.78
C PHE A 58 -7.41 -8.66 -32.90
N PRO A 59 -7.91 -7.50 -33.36
CA PRO A 59 -8.22 -6.35 -32.50
C PRO A 59 -9.19 -6.67 -31.37
N ILE A 60 -10.21 -7.49 -31.63
CA ILE A 60 -11.17 -7.89 -30.59
C ILE A 60 -10.50 -8.72 -29.50
N LEU A 61 -9.70 -9.72 -29.85
CA LEU A 61 -8.98 -10.55 -28.87
C LEU A 61 -8.04 -9.73 -28.00
N ILE A 62 -7.28 -8.82 -28.60
CA ILE A 62 -6.38 -7.92 -27.85
C ILE A 62 -7.19 -7.02 -26.92
N SER A 63 -8.31 -6.46 -27.38
CA SER A 63 -9.15 -5.59 -26.55
C SER A 63 -9.72 -6.34 -25.35
N VAL A 64 -10.18 -7.57 -25.53
CA VAL A 64 -10.67 -8.42 -24.44
C VAL A 64 -9.55 -8.70 -23.42
N ALA A 65 -8.37 -9.08 -23.89
CA ALA A 65 -7.22 -9.33 -23.01
C ALA A 65 -6.83 -8.07 -22.21
N LEU A 66 -6.78 -6.90 -22.85
CA LEU A 66 -6.46 -5.63 -22.19
C LEU A 66 -7.57 -5.17 -21.23
N LEU A 67 -8.84 -5.45 -21.50
CA LEU A 67 -9.95 -5.18 -20.58
C LEU A 67 -9.82 -6.03 -19.31
N ILE A 68 -9.53 -7.32 -19.45
CA ILE A 68 -9.31 -8.22 -18.31
C ILE A 68 -8.13 -7.71 -17.48
N LEU A 69 -7.00 -7.38 -18.13
CA LEU A 69 -5.81 -6.87 -17.47
C LEU A 69 -6.07 -5.55 -16.75
N GLY A 70 -6.75 -4.61 -17.40
CA GLY A 70 -7.15 -3.33 -16.80
C GLY A 70 -8.04 -3.52 -15.59
N THR A 71 -9.02 -4.41 -15.66
CA THR A 71 -9.90 -4.74 -14.53
C THR A 71 -9.13 -5.33 -13.36
N LEU A 72 -8.15 -6.21 -13.62
CA LEU A 72 -7.28 -6.76 -12.60
C LEU A 72 -6.43 -5.66 -11.94
N PHE A 73 -5.89 -4.72 -12.70
CA PHE A 73 -5.13 -3.59 -12.13
C PHE A 73 -6.01 -2.71 -11.22
N PHE A 74 -7.23 -2.39 -11.62
CA PHE A 74 -8.15 -1.63 -10.76
C PHE A 74 -8.52 -2.41 -9.50
N TRP A 75 -8.78 -3.71 -9.62
CA TRP A 75 -9.07 -4.55 -8.46
C TRP A 75 -7.90 -4.57 -7.46
N VAL A 76 -6.65 -4.73 -7.95
CA VAL A 76 -5.45 -4.68 -7.10
C VAL A 76 -5.26 -3.29 -6.48
N ALA A 77 -5.56 -2.21 -7.21
CA ALA A 77 -5.50 -0.85 -6.69
C ALA A 77 -6.46 -0.64 -5.51
N ILE A 78 -7.70 -1.11 -5.64
CA ILE A 78 -8.70 -1.08 -4.57
C ILE A 78 -8.21 -1.89 -3.37
N HIS A 79 -7.69 -3.09 -3.58
CA HIS A 79 -7.13 -3.93 -2.52
C HIS A 79 -5.98 -3.22 -1.77
N CYS A 80 -5.11 -2.51 -2.48
CA CYS A 80 -4.01 -1.72 -1.88
C CYS A 80 -4.50 -0.58 -0.98
N THR A 81 -5.66 0.00 -1.26
CA THR A 81 -6.21 1.11 -0.46
C THR A 81 -7.06 0.63 0.72
N GLN A 82 -7.77 -0.47 0.56
CA GLN A 82 -8.65 -1.02 1.60
C GLN A 82 -7.87 -1.70 2.73
N HIS A 83 -6.77 -2.38 2.41
CA HIS A 83 -6.00 -3.11 3.40
C HIS A 83 -4.78 -2.31 3.86
N ALA A 84 -4.69 -2.08 5.18
CA ALA A 84 -3.52 -1.49 5.79
C ALA A 84 -2.30 -2.41 5.58
N MET A 85 -1.14 -1.80 5.38
CA MET A 85 0.15 -2.49 5.38
C MET A 85 0.76 -2.53 6.78
N ILE A 86 0.64 -1.40 7.48
CA ILE A 86 1.16 -1.21 8.84
C ILE A 86 0.05 -0.55 9.66
N ILE A 87 -0.20 -1.08 10.85
CA ILE A 87 -1.05 -0.44 11.85
C ILE A 87 -0.20 -0.23 13.09
N LEU A 88 -0.17 1.03 13.56
CA LEU A 88 0.39 1.37 14.87
C LEU A 88 -0.76 1.41 15.85
N SER A 89 -0.80 0.44 16.75
CA SER A 89 -1.75 0.38 17.85
C SER A 89 -1.09 0.78 19.18
N PRO A 90 -1.84 1.02 20.25
CA PRO A 90 -1.28 1.22 21.58
C PRO A 90 -0.44 0.04 22.07
N LEU A 91 -0.76 -1.17 21.63
CA LEU A 91 -0.11 -2.41 22.06
C LEU A 91 1.17 -2.71 21.28
N GLY A 92 1.24 -2.32 20.01
CA GLY A 92 2.37 -2.68 19.17
C GLY A 92 2.22 -2.24 17.71
N LEU A 93 3.07 -2.81 16.89
CA LEU A 93 3.12 -2.62 15.45
C LEU A 93 2.61 -3.88 14.75
N GLU A 94 1.56 -3.72 13.98
CA GLU A 94 0.93 -4.79 13.21
C GLU A 94 1.35 -4.68 11.75
N LEU A 95 1.78 -5.81 11.17
CA LEU A 95 2.27 -5.91 9.81
C LEU A 95 1.38 -6.84 9.00
N PHE A 96 0.86 -6.33 7.90
CA PHE A 96 0.00 -7.09 7.00
C PHE A 96 0.70 -7.28 5.64
N PRO A 97 1.06 -8.52 5.28
CA PRO A 97 1.60 -8.81 3.96
C PRO A 97 0.55 -8.55 2.88
N PHE A 98 0.99 -8.39 1.63
CA PHE A 98 0.09 -8.12 0.50
C PHE A 98 -0.85 -9.32 0.23
N TRP A 99 -0.27 -10.52 0.20
CA TRP A 99 -1.01 -11.77 -0.02
C TRP A 99 -1.48 -12.35 1.31
N PHE A 100 -2.77 -12.63 1.42
CA PHE A 100 -3.39 -13.21 2.60
C PHE A 100 -3.11 -12.43 3.89
N PRO A 101 -3.49 -11.14 3.97
CA PRO A 101 -3.12 -10.28 5.10
C PRO A 101 -3.58 -10.81 6.45
N VAL A 102 -4.75 -11.44 6.52
CA VAL A 102 -5.28 -12.00 7.78
C VAL A 102 -4.53 -13.25 8.22
N LYS A 103 -4.13 -14.11 7.26
CA LYS A 103 -3.48 -15.39 7.59
C LYS A 103 -2.01 -15.23 8.01
N ASN A 104 -1.33 -14.23 7.45
CA ASN A 104 0.11 -14.04 7.62
C ASN A 104 0.44 -12.72 8.35
N PHE A 105 -0.50 -12.17 9.11
CA PHE A 105 -0.23 -10.97 9.86
C PHE A 105 0.80 -11.24 10.98
N ARG A 106 1.62 -10.23 11.28
CA ARG A 106 2.59 -10.28 12.38
C ARG A 106 2.35 -9.10 13.30
N MET A 107 2.26 -9.38 14.58
CA MET A 107 2.19 -8.37 15.62
C MET A 107 3.51 -8.35 16.38
N LEU A 108 4.06 -7.15 16.57
CA LEU A 108 5.25 -6.88 17.36
C LEU A 108 4.82 -5.95 18.50
N TYR A 109 4.87 -6.45 19.73
CA TYR A 109 4.55 -5.63 20.90
C TYR A 109 5.64 -4.58 21.12
N TRP A 110 5.26 -3.38 21.59
CA TRP A 110 6.25 -2.34 21.92
C TRP A 110 7.25 -2.81 22.98
N SER A 111 6.85 -3.71 23.86
CA SER A 111 7.75 -4.34 24.85
C SER A 111 8.86 -5.17 24.21
N GLU A 112 8.63 -5.76 23.03
CA GLU A 112 9.58 -6.62 22.32
C GLU A 112 10.52 -5.83 21.38
N ILE A 113 10.21 -4.57 21.09
CA ILE A 113 11.00 -3.72 20.19
C ILE A 113 12.04 -2.96 21.02
N ASP A 114 13.32 -3.21 20.80
CA ASP A 114 14.39 -2.43 21.42
C ASP A 114 14.58 -1.09 20.71
N ASN A 115 14.58 -1.14 19.37
CA ASN A 115 14.82 0.03 18.55
C ASN A 115 14.12 -0.11 17.20
N ALA A 116 13.66 1.02 16.65
CA ALA A 116 13.12 1.05 15.29
C ALA A 116 13.67 2.28 14.56
N LYS A 117 14.29 2.07 13.40
CA LYS A 117 14.90 3.13 12.61
C LYS A 117 14.39 3.12 11.19
N ILE A 118 14.00 4.30 10.69
CA ILE A 118 13.72 4.49 9.28
C ILE A 118 14.98 5.03 8.59
N SER A 119 15.34 4.42 7.46
CA SER A 119 16.50 4.82 6.66
C SER A 119 16.38 6.28 6.21
N GLN A 120 17.52 6.94 5.91
CA GLN A 120 17.56 8.35 5.47
C GLN A 120 16.72 8.60 4.21
N ASN A 121 16.65 7.62 3.29
CA ASN A 121 15.83 7.70 2.08
C ASN A 121 14.35 7.36 2.32
N MET A 122 13.93 7.14 3.57
CA MET A 122 12.56 6.82 3.97
C MET A 122 11.95 5.57 3.28
N LYS A 123 12.79 4.64 2.80
CA LYS A 123 12.31 3.46 2.04
C LYS A 123 12.33 2.17 2.85
N LEU A 124 13.07 2.13 3.95
CA LEU A 124 13.26 0.94 4.77
C LEU A 124 13.03 1.27 6.25
N LEU A 125 12.22 0.47 6.91
CA LEU A 125 12.08 0.44 8.37
C LEU A 125 12.82 -0.79 8.88
N THR A 126 13.76 -0.58 9.79
CA THR A 126 14.50 -1.64 10.48
C THR A 126 14.04 -1.65 11.93
N ILE A 127 13.63 -2.81 12.42
CA ILE A 127 13.19 -3.02 13.80
C ILE A 127 14.14 -4.02 14.44
N ASP A 128 14.77 -3.63 15.53
CA ASP A 128 15.59 -4.49 16.38
C ASP A 128 14.73 -4.99 17.54
N CYS A 129 14.62 -6.31 17.70
CA CYS A 129 13.83 -6.92 18.75
C CYS A 129 14.72 -7.41 19.91
N ASN A 130 14.18 -7.45 21.13
CA ASN A 130 14.87 -7.90 22.35
C ASN A 130 15.49 -9.32 22.25
N ASN A 131 14.94 -10.16 21.37
CA ASN A 131 15.46 -11.51 21.11
C ASN A 131 16.68 -11.53 20.17
N GLY A 132 17.21 -10.35 19.79
CA GLY A 132 18.32 -10.20 18.85
C GLY A 132 17.91 -10.33 17.38
N SER A 133 16.64 -10.59 17.06
CA SER A 133 16.17 -10.64 15.68
C SER A 133 16.02 -9.23 15.09
N LYS A 134 16.29 -9.10 13.78
CA LYS A 134 16.08 -7.86 13.03
C LYS A 134 15.03 -8.07 11.97
N LEU A 135 14.08 -7.15 11.90
CA LEU A 135 13.05 -7.15 10.88
C LEU A 135 13.24 -5.97 9.95
N PHE A 136 13.21 -6.24 8.64
CA PHE A 136 13.34 -5.24 7.58
C PHE A 136 12.03 -5.13 6.83
N ILE A 137 11.46 -3.92 6.78
CA ILE A 137 10.17 -3.66 6.14
C ILE A 137 10.35 -2.58 5.09
N SER A 138 10.04 -2.92 3.82
CA SER A 138 10.06 -1.93 2.75
C SER A 138 8.86 -0.98 2.86
N LEU A 139 9.12 0.32 2.95
CA LEU A 139 8.12 1.37 2.99
C LEU A 139 7.79 1.94 1.60
N THR A 140 8.38 1.40 0.53
CA THR A 140 8.18 1.86 -0.85
C THR A 140 6.72 1.92 -1.28
N PRO A 141 5.83 1.00 -0.85
CA PRO A 141 4.39 1.03 -1.19
C PRO A 141 3.63 2.21 -0.59
N ILE A 142 4.15 2.80 0.51
CA ILE A 142 3.54 3.93 1.23
C ILE A 142 3.98 5.25 0.58
N SER A 143 3.10 6.25 0.52
CA SER A 143 3.46 7.58 -0.01
C SER A 143 4.52 8.28 0.85
N SER A 144 5.26 9.25 0.28
CA SER A 144 6.34 9.96 0.99
C SER A 144 5.84 10.72 2.22
N SER A 145 4.69 11.38 2.12
CA SER A 145 4.06 12.10 3.24
C SER A 145 3.69 11.15 4.39
N HIS A 146 3.07 10.01 4.07
CA HIS A 146 2.72 9.01 5.08
C HIS A 146 3.95 8.34 5.71
N ARG A 147 5.08 8.22 4.99
CA ARG A 147 6.33 7.70 5.58
C ARG A 147 6.93 8.65 6.60
N GLN A 148 6.88 9.98 6.35
CA GLN A 148 7.30 10.98 7.33
C GLN A 148 6.43 10.92 8.58
N TYR A 149 5.11 10.83 8.40
CA TYR A 149 4.18 10.69 9.51
C TYR A 149 4.41 9.39 10.30
N LEU A 150 4.64 8.27 9.61
CA LEU A 150 5.00 7.00 10.23
C LEU A 150 6.27 7.11 11.08
N LYS A 151 7.30 7.83 10.59
CA LYS A 151 8.53 8.06 11.35
C LYS A 151 8.26 8.78 12.67
N VAL A 152 7.56 9.91 12.60
CA VAL A 152 7.21 10.70 13.80
C VAL A 152 6.41 9.86 14.80
N ALA A 153 5.46 9.06 14.30
CA ALA A 153 4.62 8.22 15.13
C ALA A 153 5.41 7.10 15.83
N ILE A 154 6.36 6.45 15.14
CA ILE A 154 7.23 5.42 15.74
C ILE A 154 8.16 6.04 16.76
N ASP A 155 8.81 7.15 16.43
CA ASP A 155 9.75 7.85 17.33
C ASP A 155 9.02 8.28 18.61
N GLY A 156 7.81 8.83 18.51
CA GLY A 156 6.98 9.21 19.66
C GLY A 156 6.58 8.01 20.55
N ARG A 157 6.29 6.85 19.97
CA ARG A 157 5.97 5.63 20.75
C ARG A 157 7.18 5.07 21.49
N LEU A 158 8.37 5.12 20.87
CA LEU A 158 9.59 4.66 21.50
C LEU A 158 10.03 5.61 22.64
N GLN A 159 9.83 6.92 22.47
CA GLN A 159 10.08 7.89 23.55
C GLN A 159 9.15 7.65 24.74
N ALA A 160 7.84 7.52 24.52
CA ALA A 160 6.88 7.23 25.58
C ALA A 160 7.21 5.93 26.33
N LYS A 161 7.73 4.90 25.62
CA LYS A 161 8.21 3.66 26.23
C LYS A 161 9.42 3.91 27.15
N SER A 162 10.38 4.77 26.75
CA SER A 162 11.56 5.07 27.54
C SER A 162 11.25 5.85 28.83
N GLU A 163 10.21 6.68 28.80
CA GLU A 163 9.75 7.47 29.96
C GLU A 163 8.93 6.62 30.96
N SER A 164 8.41 5.47 30.52
CA SER A 164 7.61 4.58 31.36
C SER A 164 8.43 3.50 32.10
N LYS A 165 9.75 3.42 31.84
CA LYS A 165 10.70 2.56 32.55
C LYS A 165 11.39 3.29 33.68
#